data_88ddcd0680b493442e92306751fa10be
#
_entry.id   88ddcd0680b493442e92306751fa10be
#
_cell.length_a   1.000
_cell.length_b   1.000
_cell.length_c   1.000
_cell.angle_alpha   90.00
_cell.angle_beta   90.00
_cell.angle_gamma   90.00
#
_symmetry.space_group_name_H-M   'P 1'
#
loop_
_entity.id
_entity.type
_entity.pdbx_description
1 polymer ?
#
loop_
_entity_poly.entity_id
_entity_poly.type
_entity_poly.pdbx_seq_one_letter_code
_entity_poly.pdbx_strand_id
1 'polypeptide(L)'
;EISCSLVGSEMCIRDRQWAYREKFEKAGITALLGSGFDPGVTGVFSAYALKHYFDEINYIDILDCNGGDHGYPFATNFNPEINIREVSAKGSYWEDGHWVETEPMEIKREYDFPEVGMKDMYLLHHEEIESLALNIPGIKRIRFFMTFGQSYLTHLKCLENVGMTSIKPIMYEGKEIVPLQFLKAVLPDPASLGPRTKGKTNIGCIFTGKKDGKEKTIYIYNVCDHEECYKEVGSQAVAYTTGVPAMIGAMMLMTKTWDKDGVYNIE
;
A
#
# COMPACT_ATOMS: atom_id res chain seq x y z
N GLU A 1 11.10 -3.21 -20.96
CA GLU A 1 11.22 -3.73 -19.58
C GLU A 1 10.12 -3.10 -18.75
N ILE A 2 9.15 -3.91 -18.35
CA ILE A 2 8.14 -3.49 -17.39
C ILE A 2 8.83 -3.55 -16.02
N SER A 3 9.35 -2.42 -15.55
CA SER A 3 9.86 -2.30 -14.20
C SER A 3 8.68 -2.06 -13.28
N CYS A 4 8.18 -3.10 -12.64
CA CYS A 4 7.34 -2.98 -11.47
C CYS A 4 8.28 -2.61 -10.31
N SER A 5 8.47 -1.32 -10.07
CA SER A 5 9.29 -0.85 -8.96
C SER A 5 8.47 -0.85 -7.68
N LEU A 6 8.47 -1.99 -7.01
CA LEU A 6 8.19 -2.10 -5.58
C LEU A 6 9.43 -1.59 -4.81
N VAL A 7 9.73 -0.32 -4.89
CA VAL A 7 10.82 0.26 -4.11
C VAL A 7 10.32 1.47 -3.35
N GLY A 8 10.24 1.27 -2.10
CA GLY A 8 10.42 2.10 -0.93
C GLY A 8 10.08 3.59 -1.00
N SER A 9 9.26 3.96 -0.05
CA SER A 9 9.03 5.28 0.52
C SER A 9 10.21 6.25 0.41
N GLU A 10 10.33 6.90 -0.72
CA GLU A 10 10.96 8.21 -0.80
C GLU A 10 10.06 9.08 -1.67
N MET A 11 9.48 10.12 -1.10
CA MET A 11 8.75 11.20 -1.78
C MET A 11 9.43 11.63 -3.09
N CYS A 12 10.75 11.44 -3.18
CA CYS A 12 11.56 11.74 -4.35
C CYS A 12 11.37 10.78 -5.54
N ILE A 13 10.80 9.59 -5.38
CA ILE A 13 10.73 8.60 -6.48
C ILE A 13 9.61 8.98 -7.45
N ARG A 14 8.42 9.33 -6.94
CA ARG A 14 7.29 9.75 -7.78
C ARG A 14 7.53 11.05 -8.51
N ASP A 15 8.07 12.05 -7.83
CA ASP A 15 8.46 13.31 -8.49
C ASP A 15 9.42 13.05 -9.65
N ARG A 16 10.37 12.13 -9.48
CA ARG A 16 11.26 11.69 -10.55
C ARG A 16 10.51 10.97 -11.67
N GLN A 17 9.56 10.11 -11.35
CA GLN A 17 8.76 9.37 -12.35
C GLN A 17 7.89 10.35 -13.14
N TRP A 18 7.17 11.27 -12.49
CA TRP A 18 6.37 12.30 -13.17
C TRP A 18 7.20 13.26 -14.01
N ALA A 19 8.44 13.56 -13.61
CA ALA A 19 9.37 14.39 -14.37
C ALA A 19 9.73 13.79 -15.75
N TYR A 20 9.47 12.49 -15.96
CA TYR A 20 9.65 11.85 -17.26
C TYR A 20 8.46 11.99 -18.21
N ARG A 21 7.34 12.58 -17.80
CA ARG A 21 6.10 12.69 -18.60
C ARG A 21 6.36 13.15 -20.03
N GLU A 22 7.02 14.31 -20.19
CA GLU A 22 7.32 14.85 -21.53
C GLU A 22 8.20 13.92 -22.39
N LYS A 23 9.12 13.17 -21.76
CA LYS A 23 9.97 12.23 -22.51
C LYS A 23 9.15 11.04 -23.01
N PHE A 24 8.21 10.55 -22.19
CA PHE A 24 7.30 9.48 -22.58
C PHE A 24 6.34 9.94 -23.67
N GLU A 25 5.74 11.12 -23.55
CA GLU A 25 4.89 11.74 -24.57
C GLU A 25 5.63 11.88 -25.91
N LYS A 26 6.86 12.44 -25.90
CA LYS A 26 7.68 12.59 -27.11
C LYS A 26 8.10 11.25 -27.74
N ALA A 27 8.19 10.20 -26.93
CA ALA A 27 8.54 8.86 -27.40
C ALA A 27 7.31 8.04 -27.86
N GLY A 28 6.08 8.54 -27.68
CA GLY A 28 4.84 7.83 -28.00
C GLY A 28 4.65 6.57 -27.16
N ILE A 29 5.01 6.62 -25.88
CA ILE A 29 4.90 5.49 -24.95
C ILE A 29 4.24 5.91 -23.64
N THR A 30 3.68 4.94 -22.94
CA THR A 30 2.96 5.15 -21.67
C THR A 30 3.69 4.49 -20.51
N ALA A 31 3.76 5.19 -19.38
CA ALA A 31 4.05 4.62 -18.07
C ALA A 31 2.81 4.71 -17.19
N LEU A 32 2.40 3.59 -16.61
CA LEU A 32 1.32 3.51 -15.63
C LEU A 32 1.94 3.29 -14.25
N LEU A 33 1.73 4.24 -13.34
CA LEU A 33 2.29 4.23 -12.01
C LEU A 33 1.29 3.69 -10.99
N GLY A 34 1.80 2.98 -9.97
CA GLY A 34 0.97 2.48 -8.89
C GLY A 34 -0.09 1.48 -9.35
N SER A 35 0.25 0.52 -10.22
CA SER A 35 -0.68 -0.48 -10.73
C SER A 35 -0.66 -1.76 -9.88
N GLY A 36 -0.76 -1.59 -8.55
CA GLY A 36 -0.93 -2.67 -7.58
C GLY A 36 -2.31 -2.64 -6.93
N PHE A 37 -2.38 -2.95 -5.64
CA PHE A 37 -3.62 -2.78 -4.88
C PHE A 37 -3.64 -1.41 -4.19
N ASP A 38 -2.71 -1.18 -3.32
CA ASP A 38 -2.40 0.08 -2.63
C ASP A 38 -0.87 0.34 -2.76
N PRO A 39 -0.49 1.22 -3.68
CA PRO A 39 -1.29 2.00 -4.63
C PRO A 39 -1.81 1.16 -5.82
N GLY A 40 -3.01 1.50 -6.29
CA GLY A 40 -3.59 0.94 -7.51
C GLY A 40 -5.10 0.82 -7.44
N VAL A 41 -5.62 -0.33 -7.00
CA VAL A 41 -7.07 -0.56 -6.91
C VAL A 41 -7.75 0.48 -6.01
N THR A 42 -7.09 0.98 -4.97
CA THR A 42 -7.56 2.08 -4.12
C THR A 42 -7.77 3.37 -4.92
N GLY A 43 -6.89 3.67 -5.87
CA GLY A 43 -7.05 4.76 -6.84
C GLY A 43 -8.26 4.53 -7.76
N VAL A 44 -8.39 3.30 -8.32
CA VAL A 44 -9.56 2.91 -9.12
C VAL A 44 -10.86 3.05 -8.32
N PHE A 45 -10.88 2.62 -7.06
CA PHE A 45 -12.05 2.80 -6.17
C PHE A 45 -12.38 4.29 -5.99
N SER A 46 -11.37 5.13 -5.87
CA SER A 46 -11.52 6.59 -5.71
C SER A 46 -12.12 7.23 -6.96
N ALA A 47 -11.59 6.93 -8.14
CA ALA A 47 -12.13 7.40 -9.41
C ALA A 47 -13.55 6.88 -9.66
N TYR A 48 -13.80 5.60 -9.36
CA TYR A 48 -15.12 4.98 -9.49
C TYR A 48 -16.15 5.60 -8.54
N ALA A 49 -15.76 5.83 -7.28
CA ALA A 49 -16.60 6.47 -6.29
C ALA A 49 -16.99 7.89 -6.73
N LEU A 50 -16.02 8.69 -7.16
CA LEU A 50 -16.26 10.05 -7.65
C LEU A 50 -17.20 10.05 -8.86
N LYS A 51 -16.99 9.15 -9.80
CA LYS A 51 -17.80 9.07 -11.03
C LYS A 51 -19.25 8.65 -10.78
N HIS A 52 -19.48 7.71 -9.87
CA HIS A 52 -20.78 7.03 -9.76
C HIS A 52 -21.57 7.36 -8.50
N TYR A 53 -20.90 7.71 -7.41
CA TYR A 53 -21.55 7.82 -6.10
C TYR A 53 -21.50 9.20 -5.47
N PHE A 54 -20.62 10.08 -5.93
CA PHE A 54 -20.43 11.41 -5.35
C PHE A 54 -20.41 12.50 -6.43
N ASP A 55 -20.82 13.69 -6.04
CA ASP A 55 -20.58 14.93 -6.78
C ASP A 55 -19.28 15.58 -6.29
N GLU A 56 -18.94 15.34 -5.01
CA GLU A 56 -17.74 15.83 -4.36
C GLU A 56 -17.30 14.83 -3.27
N ILE A 57 -16.03 14.41 -3.29
CA ILE A 57 -15.42 13.63 -2.22
C ILE A 57 -14.54 14.55 -1.37
N ASN A 58 -14.84 14.62 -0.07
CA ASN A 58 -14.10 15.49 0.85
C ASN A 58 -13.10 14.71 1.71
N TYR A 59 -13.38 13.46 2.04
CA TYR A 59 -12.53 12.63 2.92
C TYR A 59 -12.38 11.23 2.36
N ILE A 60 -11.16 10.73 2.39
CA ILE A 60 -10.82 9.35 2.04
C ILE A 60 -10.00 8.76 3.20
N ASP A 61 -10.49 7.67 3.77
CA ASP A 61 -9.69 6.81 4.65
C ASP A 61 -9.44 5.49 3.90
N ILE A 62 -8.18 5.22 3.58
CA ILE A 62 -7.72 3.98 2.93
C ILE A 62 -7.40 3.01 4.05
N LEU A 63 -7.94 1.81 3.99
CA LEU A 63 -7.81 0.79 5.02
C LEU A 63 -7.21 -0.47 4.40
N ASP A 64 -6.00 -0.84 4.82
CA ASP A 64 -5.35 -2.10 4.48
C ASP A 64 -5.39 -3.04 5.68
N CYS A 65 -6.22 -4.08 5.57
CA CYS A 65 -6.33 -5.11 6.57
C CYS A 65 -5.86 -6.46 6.03
N ASN A 66 -4.76 -6.96 6.59
CA ASN A 66 -4.40 -8.36 6.47
C ASN A 66 -4.78 -9.10 7.77
N GLY A 67 -5.92 -9.79 7.75
CA GLY A 67 -6.40 -10.64 8.85
C GLY A 67 -5.81 -12.04 8.82
N GLY A 68 -4.83 -12.31 7.94
CA GLY A 68 -4.21 -13.62 7.80
C GLY A 68 -3.28 -13.98 8.96
N ASP A 69 -3.22 -15.28 9.26
CA ASP A 69 -2.30 -15.89 10.22
C ASP A 69 -1.44 -16.95 9.51
N HIS A 70 -0.13 -16.72 9.48
CA HIS A 70 0.86 -17.64 8.92
C HIS A 70 1.56 -18.50 9.99
N GLY A 71 1.23 -18.31 11.29
CA GLY A 71 1.74 -19.07 12.42
C GLY A 71 3.18 -18.76 12.85
N TYR A 72 3.82 -17.72 12.30
CA TYR A 72 5.08 -17.21 12.80
C TYR A 72 4.87 -16.04 13.78
N PRO A 73 5.64 -15.95 14.88
CA PRO A 73 5.56 -14.81 15.79
C PRO A 73 5.89 -13.47 15.11
N PHE A 74 6.81 -13.52 14.12
CA PHE A 74 7.23 -12.38 13.34
C PHE A 74 7.61 -12.82 11.91
N ALA A 75 6.88 -12.35 10.93
CA ALA A 75 7.16 -12.47 9.50
C ALA A 75 6.36 -11.40 8.76
N THR A 76 6.69 -11.17 7.49
CA THR A 76 6.01 -10.21 6.63
C THR A 76 5.45 -10.88 5.39
N ASN A 77 4.29 -10.45 4.90
CA ASN A 77 3.64 -11.02 3.73
C ASN A 77 4.20 -10.49 2.40
N PHE A 78 5.05 -9.47 2.45
CA PHE A 78 5.81 -8.92 1.34
C PHE A 78 7.23 -8.59 1.79
N ASN A 79 8.02 -7.90 0.97
CA ASN A 79 9.43 -7.64 1.23
C ASN A 79 9.67 -7.11 2.65
N PRO A 80 10.42 -7.85 3.52
CA PRO A 80 10.61 -7.48 4.91
C PRO A 80 11.27 -6.11 5.11
N GLU A 81 12.20 -5.74 4.22
CA GLU A 81 12.88 -4.45 4.31
C GLU A 81 11.90 -3.29 4.10
N ILE A 82 11.04 -3.40 3.08
CA ILE A 82 10.04 -2.37 2.77
C ILE A 82 9.07 -2.27 3.95
N ASN A 83 8.48 -3.38 4.37
CA ASN A 83 7.52 -3.42 5.47
C ASN A 83 8.08 -2.83 6.77
N ILE A 84 9.27 -3.26 7.20
CA ILE A 84 9.88 -2.78 8.44
C ILE A 84 10.19 -1.29 8.36
N ARG A 85 10.72 -0.80 7.23
CA ARG A 85 11.03 0.62 7.05
C ARG A 85 9.78 1.49 7.05
N GLU A 86 8.73 1.04 6.39
CA GLU A 86 7.45 1.73 6.33
C GLU A 86 6.81 1.87 7.72
N VAL A 87 6.75 0.80 8.48
CA VAL A 87 6.18 0.79 9.83
C VAL A 87 7.02 1.61 10.83
N SER A 88 8.34 1.63 10.66
CA SER A 88 9.27 2.39 11.51
C SER A 88 9.41 3.86 11.09
N ALA A 89 8.86 4.26 9.96
CA ALA A 89 8.91 5.65 9.48
C ALA A 89 7.85 6.52 10.17
N LYS A 90 8.05 7.83 10.11
CA LYS A 90 7.01 8.79 10.47
C LYS A 90 5.78 8.59 9.60
N GLY A 91 4.61 8.63 10.21
CA GLY A 91 3.36 8.70 9.48
C GLY A 91 3.16 10.09 8.87
N SER A 92 2.41 10.15 7.78
CA SER A 92 1.90 11.43 7.29
C SER A 92 0.60 11.25 6.52
N TYR A 93 -0.20 12.29 6.49
CA TYR A 93 -1.46 12.33 5.76
C TYR A 93 -1.73 13.72 5.20
N TRP A 94 -2.63 13.78 4.21
CA TRP A 94 -3.05 15.04 3.61
C TRP A 94 -4.27 15.61 4.34
N GLU A 95 -4.22 16.88 4.71
CA GLU A 95 -5.35 17.60 5.32
C GLU A 95 -5.34 19.07 4.92
N ASP A 96 -6.47 19.58 4.44
CA ASP A 96 -6.71 20.99 4.12
C ASP A 96 -5.59 21.68 3.31
N GLY A 97 -5.08 20.97 2.30
CA GLY A 97 -4.08 21.53 1.38
C GLY A 97 -2.63 21.39 1.83
N HIS A 98 -2.33 20.65 2.90
CA HIS A 98 -0.97 20.45 3.39
C HIS A 98 -0.75 19.05 3.98
N TRP A 99 0.51 18.66 4.09
CA TRP A 99 0.93 17.44 4.76
C TRP A 99 0.98 17.63 6.27
N VAL A 100 0.43 16.66 7.01
CA VAL A 100 0.53 16.57 8.46
C VAL A 100 1.39 15.35 8.79
N GLU A 101 2.51 15.57 9.50
CA GLU A 101 3.38 14.50 9.97
C GLU A 101 2.96 14.01 11.35
N THR A 102 3.20 12.74 11.64
CA THR A 102 3.01 12.09 12.94
C THR A 102 4.23 11.26 13.31
N GLU A 103 4.39 10.95 14.59
CA GLU A 103 5.37 9.95 14.99
C GLU A 103 4.97 8.55 14.47
N PRO A 104 5.94 7.61 14.33
CA PRO A 104 5.63 6.26 13.88
C PRO A 104 4.54 5.61 14.72
N MET A 105 3.49 5.09 14.06
CA MET A 105 2.38 4.37 14.70
C MET A 105 1.59 5.18 15.77
N GLU A 106 1.69 6.52 15.78
CA GLU A 106 1.07 7.39 16.80
C GLU A 106 -0.46 7.33 16.74
N ILE A 107 -1.04 7.38 15.56
CA ILE A 107 -2.49 7.36 15.38
C ILE A 107 -2.97 5.93 15.21
N LYS A 108 -3.65 5.43 16.24
CA LYS A 108 -4.27 4.10 16.27
C LYS A 108 -5.79 4.22 16.25
N ARG A 109 -6.45 3.30 15.55
CA ARG A 109 -7.90 3.13 15.53
C ARG A 109 -8.28 1.66 15.57
N GLU A 110 -9.46 1.36 16.04
CA GLU A 110 -10.12 0.06 15.87
C GLU A 110 -11.15 0.17 14.73
N TYR A 111 -11.26 -0.88 13.93
CA TYR A 111 -12.28 -0.97 12.89
C TYR A 111 -12.79 -2.41 12.76
N ASP A 112 -14.11 -2.54 12.56
CA ASP A 112 -14.75 -3.85 12.30
C ASP A 112 -14.76 -4.10 10.78
N PHE A 113 -13.75 -4.82 10.32
CA PHE A 113 -13.59 -5.10 8.89
C PHE A 113 -14.55 -6.19 8.44
N PRO A 114 -15.37 -5.94 7.41
CA PRO A 114 -16.23 -6.96 6.85
C PRO A 114 -15.49 -8.28 6.57
N GLU A 115 -16.03 -9.40 7.02
CA GLU A 115 -15.50 -10.77 6.90
C GLU A 115 -14.18 -11.06 7.63
N VAL A 116 -13.57 -10.06 8.29
CA VAL A 116 -12.33 -10.22 9.08
C VAL A 116 -12.58 -9.97 10.57
N GLY A 117 -13.49 -9.01 10.90
CA GLY A 117 -13.81 -8.62 12.28
C GLY A 117 -12.91 -7.47 12.79
N MET A 118 -13.03 -7.23 14.11
CA MET A 118 -12.32 -6.13 14.79
C MET A 118 -10.81 -6.25 14.70
N LYS A 119 -10.16 -5.20 14.23
CA LYS A 119 -8.69 -5.09 14.16
C LYS A 119 -8.24 -3.69 14.57
N ASP A 120 -7.07 -3.65 15.20
CA ASP A 120 -6.31 -2.43 15.37
C ASP A 120 -5.65 -2.04 14.05
N MET A 121 -5.79 -0.79 13.64
CA MET A 121 -5.13 -0.21 12.49
C MET A 121 -4.36 1.05 12.87
N TYR A 122 -3.26 1.31 12.17
CA TYR A 122 -2.34 2.38 12.48
C TYR A 122 -2.12 3.25 11.25
N LEU A 123 -2.07 4.58 11.46
CA LEU A 123 -1.80 5.52 10.38
C LEU A 123 -0.34 5.43 9.96
N LEU A 124 -0.13 5.27 8.66
CA LEU A 124 1.16 5.32 8.01
C LEU A 124 1.15 6.37 6.89
N HIS A 125 2.34 6.77 6.44
CA HIS A 125 2.45 7.40 5.13
C HIS A 125 2.31 6.34 4.04
N HIS A 126 1.55 6.63 2.99
CA HIS A 126 1.46 5.73 1.84
C HIS A 126 1.36 6.52 0.53
N GLU A 127 1.91 5.95 -0.51
CA GLU A 127 2.23 6.66 -1.76
C GLU A 127 1.01 7.16 -2.54
N GLU A 128 -0.13 6.46 -2.52
CA GLU A 128 -1.34 6.89 -3.24
C GLU A 128 -1.94 8.18 -2.70
N ILE A 129 -1.63 8.56 -1.45
CA ILE A 129 -2.11 9.83 -0.89
C ILE A 129 -1.63 11.00 -1.75
N GLU A 130 -0.40 10.93 -2.30
CA GLU A 130 0.17 11.99 -3.13
C GLU A 130 -0.62 12.20 -4.42
N SER A 131 -0.90 11.11 -5.15
CA SER A 131 -1.62 11.20 -6.41
C SER A 131 -3.10 11.54 -6.21
N LEU A 132 -3.75 10.95 -5.20
CA LEU A 132 -5.14 11.25 -4.87
C LEU A 132 -5.34 12.70 -4.43
N ALA A 133 -4.39 13.28 -3.67
CA ALA A 133 -4.42 14.68 -3.28
C ALA A 133 -4.36 15.64 -4.49
N LEU A 134 -3.67 15.23 -5.57
CA LEU A 134 -3.57 16.00 -6.80
C LEU A 134 -4.78 15.79 -7.73
N ASN A 135 -5.33 14.56 -7.78
CA ASN A 135 -6.28 14.16 -8.80
C ASN A 135 -7.75 14.18 -8.34
N ILE A 136 -8.03 14.19 -7.04
CA ILE A 136 -9.41 14.25 -6.52
C ILE A 136 -9.78 15.70 -6.18
N PRO A 137 -10.66 16.35 -6.97
CA PRO A 137 -11.06 17.72 -6.72
C PRO A 137 -11.82 17.88 -5.41
N GLY A 138 -11.51 18.92 -4.63
CA GLY A 138 -12.24 19.25 -3.40
C GLY A 138 -11.90 18.39 -2.20
N ILE A 139 -10.86 17.54 -2.32
CA ILE A 139 -10.41 16.69 -1.22
C ILE A 139 -9.87 17.53 -0.05
N LYS A 140 -10.32 17.20 1.15
CA LYS A 140 -9.91 17.88 2.40
C LYS A 140 -8.97 17.03 3.22
N ARG A 141 -9.15 15.70 3.23
CA ARG A 141 -8.26 14.80 3.96
C ARG A 141 -8.19 13.44 3.30
N ILE A 142 -6.96 12.90 3.25
CA ILE A 142 -6.69 11.53 2.85
C ILE A 142 -5.76 10.92 3.90
N ARG A 143 -6.13 9.74 4.40
CA ARG A 143 -5.33 8.97 5.36
C ARG A 143 -5.23 7.52 4.92
N PHE A 144 -4.11 6.92 5.24
CA PHE A 144 -3.88 5.49 5.05
C PHE A 144 -3.69 4.80 6.40
N PHE A 145 -4.34 3.67 6.58
CA PHE A 145 -4.24 2.85 7.79
C PHE A 145 -3.95 1.41 7.42
N MET A 146 -2.99 0.80 8.11
CA MET A 146 -2.65 -0.61 7.98
C MET A 146 -2.80 -1.34 9.31
N THR A 147 -3.20 -2.61 9.26
CA THR A 147 -3.39 -3.43 10.45
C THR A 147 -2.13 -4.21 10.80
N PHE A 148 -1.83 -4.30 12.10
CA PHE A 148 -0.73 -5.11 12.62
C PHE A 148 -1.16 -5.90 13.85
N GLY A 149 -0.74 -7.17 13.91
CA GLY A 149 -0.93 -8.00 15.07
C GLY A 149 -0.01 -7.62 16.23
N GLN A 150 -0.47 -7.79 17.46
CA GLN A 150 0.32 -7.44 18.67
C GLN A 150 1.65 -8.19 18.74
N SER A 151 1.71 -9.45 18.29
CA SER A 151 2.95 -10.22 18.23
C SER A 151 3.97 -9.53 17.32
N TYR A 152 3.54 -9.14 16.11
CA TYR A 152 4.40 -8.44 15.16
C TYR A 152 4.98 -7.15 15.78
N LEU A 153 4.13 -6.28 16.34
CA LEU A 153 4.55 -5.02 16.94
C LEU A 153 5.54 -5.20 18.11
N THR A 154 5.32 -6.22 18.93
CA THR A 154 6.20 -6.53 20.06
C THR A 154 7.60 -6.94 19.59
N HIS A 155 7.68 -7.80 18.57
CA HIS A 155 8.96 -8.24 18.02
C HIS A 155 9.65 -7.10 17.26
N LEU A 156 8.91 -6.34 16.45
CA LEU A 156 9.47 -5.18 15.75
C LEU A 156 10.10 -4.20 16.74
N LYS A 157 9.40 -3.87 17.83
CA LYS A 157 9.92 -2.96 18.85
C LYS A 157 11.20 -3.49 19.50
N CYS A 158 11.28 -4.78 19.77
CA CYS A 158 12.50 -5.41 20.27
C CYS A 158 13.66 -5.27 19.27
N LEU A 159 13.42 -5.58 17.99
CA LEU A 159 14.40 -5.47 16.93
C LEU A 159 14.89 -4.02 16.71
N GLU A 160 14.00 -3.05 16.80
CA GLU A 160 14.35 -1.62 16.78
C GLU A 160 15.27 -1.25 17.95
N ASN A 161 14.89 -1.63 19.17
CA ASN A 161 15.64 -1.30 20.38
C ASN A 161 17.07 -1.84 20.39
N VAL A 162 17.32 -2.98 19.73
CA VAL A 162 18.66 -3.56 19.59
C VAL A 162 19.37 -3.16 18.30
N GLY A 163 18.77 -2.30 17.47
CA GLY A 163 19.36 -1.75 16.26
C GLY A 163 19.32 -2.69 15.04
N MET A 164 18.57 -3.80 15.09
CA MET A 164 18.47 -4.76 13.99
C MET A 164 17.72 -4.24 12.77
N THR A 165 16.95 -3.17 12.92
CA THR A 165 16.23 -2.50 11.81
C THR A 165 17.07 -1.40 11.14
N SER A 166 18.31 -1.18 11.60
CA SER A 166 19.18 -0.13 11.06
C SER A 166 19.64 -0.44 9.64
N ILE A 167 19.56 0.58 8.76
CA ILE A 167 20.16 0.55 7.41
C ILE A 167 21.62 1.05 7.39
N LYS A 168 22.13 1.54 8.54
CA LYS A 168 23.51 2.00 8.65
C LYS A 168 24.42 0.79 8.81
N PRO A 169 25.47 0.66 7.99
CA PRO A 169 26.39 -0.45 8.10
C PRO A 169 27.19 -0.40 9.42
N ILE A 170 27.48 -1.58 9.95
CA ILE A 170 28.35 -1.81 11.10
C ILE A 170 29.50 -2.73 10.71
N MET A 171 30.63 -2.64 11.41
CA MET A 171 31.77 -3.55 11.23
C MET A 171 31.66 -4.72 12.20
N TYR A 172 31.66 -5.95 11.67
CA TYR A 172 31.72 -7.19 12.45
C TYR A 172 32.81 -8.11 11.88
N GLU A 173 33.80 -8.42 12.68
CA GLU A 173 34.94 -9.28 12.29
C GLU A 173 35.59 -8.88 10.96
N GLY A 174 35.79 -7.57 10.75
CA GLY A 174 36.40 -7.01 9.54
C GLY A 174 35.50 -6.98 8.29
N LYS A 175 34.24 -7.33 8.42
CA LYS A 175 33.23 -7.26 7.33
C LYS A 175 32.20 -6.19 7.64
N GLU A 176 31.78 -5.47 6.60
CA GLU A 176 30.66 -4.56 6.70
C GLU A 176 29.34 -5.35 6.63
N ILE A 177 28.45 -5.12 7.59
CA ILE A 177 27.12 -5.72 7.66
C ILE A 177 26.08 -4.62 7.86
N VAL A 178 25.00 -4.65 7.08
CA VAL A 178 23.80 -3.83 7.31
C VAL A 178 22.81 -4.65 8.13
N PRO A 179 22.50 -4.26 9.39
CA PRO A 179 21.65 -5.07 10.28
C PRO A 179 20.31 -5.46 9.66
N LEU A 180 19.60 -4.54 9.01
CA LEU A 180 18.32 -4.82 8.36
C LEU A 180 18.47 -5.85 7.22
N GLN A 181 19.55 -5.83 6.45
CA GLN A 181 19.79 -6.83 5.39
C GLN A 181 20.06 -8.22 5.98
N PHE A 182 20.75 -8.27 7.11
CA PHE A 182 20.96 -9.52 7.84
C PHE A 182 19.63 -10.04 8.41
N LEU A 183 18.82 -9.18 9.04
CA LEU A 183 17.49 -9.53 9.52
C LEU A 183 16.61 -10.09 8.39
N LYS A 184 16.58 -9.42 7.24
CA LYS A 184 15.87 -9.89 6.06
C LYS A 184 16.28 -11.28 5.61
N ALA A 185 17.58 -11.59 5.68
CA ALA A 185 18.11 -12.89 5.26
C ALA A 185 17.73 -14.05 6.21
N VAL A 186 17.41 -13.77 7.47
CA VAL A 186 17.00 -14.79 8.46
C VAL A 186 15.46 -14.91 8.61
N LEU A 187 14.71 -13.94 8.14
CA LEU A 187 13.24 -14.00 8.15
C LEU A 187 12.73 -15.02 7.11
N PRO A 188 11.55 -15.61 7.35
CA PRO A 188 10.88 -16.43 6.34
C PRO A 188 10.67 -15.66 5.04
N ASP A 189 10.95 -16.31 3.91
CA ASP A 189 10.61 -15.76 2.60
C ASP A 189 9.07 -15.58 2.51
N PRO A 190 8.56 -14.37 2.20
CA PRO A 190 7.14 -14.13 2.04
C PRO A 190 6.42 -15.12 1.12
N ALA A 191 7.07 -15.58 0.05
CA ALA A 191 6.51 -16.59 -0.85
C ALA A 191 6.27 -17.94 -0.15
N SER A 192 7.09 -18.29 0.85
CA SER A 192 6.94 -19.52 1.61
C SER A 192 5.75 -19.52 2.58
N LEU A 193 5.15 -18.36 2.83
CA LEU A 193 3.98 -18.24 3.71
C LEU A 193 2.68 -18.68 3.05
N GLY A 194 2.61 -18.69 1.71
CA GLY A 194 1.39 -19.01 0.94
C GLY A 194 0.67 -20.28 1.40
N PRO A 195 1.33 -21.45 1.48
CA PRO A 195 0.65 -22.72 1.82
C PRO A 195 0.17 -22.80 3.27
N ARG A 196 0.52 -21.86 4.13
CA ARG A 196 0.22 -21.91 5.55
C ARG A 196 -0.59 -20.73 6.07
N THR A 197 -0.71 -19.66 5.31
CA THR A 197 -1.49 -18.48 5.71
C THR A 197 -2.99 -18.79 5.61
N LYS A 198 -3.71 -18.52 6.69
CA LYS A 198 -5.16 -18.69 6.81
C LYS A 198 -5.82 -17.38 7.12
N GLY A 199 -7.08 -17.23 6.71
CA GLY A 199 -7.87 -16.02 6.93
C GLY A 199 -7.94 -15.14 5.69
N LYS A 200 -8.32 -13.88 5.87
CA LYS A 200 -8.69 -13.00 4.74
C LYS A 200 -7.99 -11.66 4.83
N THR A 201 -7.75 -11.05 3.69
CA THR A 201 -7.48 -9.63 3.57
C THR A 201 -8.80 -8.87 3.35
N ASN A 202 -8.85 -7.62 3.80
CA ASN A 202 -9.92 -6.67 3.45
C ASN A 202 -9.26 -5.32 3.22
N ILE A 203 -9.17 -4.88 1.96
CA ILE A 203 -8.50 -3.65 1.58
C ILE A 203 -9.47 -2.78 0.80
N GLY A 204 -9.58 -1.51 1.17
CA GLY A 204 -10.52 -0.60 0.52
C GLY A 204 -10.48 0.82 1.02
N CYS A 205 -11.47 1.61 0.62
CA CYS A 205 -11.52 3.04 0.92
C CYS A 205 -12.90 3.44 1.47
N ILE A 206 -12.91 4.15 2.59
CA ILE A 206 -14.09 4.85 3.08
C ILE A 206 -14.08 6.24 2.48
N PHE A 207 -15.11 6.54 1.69
CA PHE A 207 -15.33 7.83 1.07
C PHE A 207 -16.42 8.58 1.81
N THR A 208 -16.16 9.84 2.16
CA THR A 208 -17.17 10.74 2.69
C THR A 208 -17.20 12.03 1.87
N GLY A 209 -18.38 12.45 1.47
CA GLY A 209 -18.57 13.62 0.60
C GLY A 209 -20.02 13.94 0.41
N LYS A 210 -20.40 14.48 -0.77
CA LYS A 210 -21.75 14.89 -1.08
C LYS A 210 -22.27 14.25 -2.35
N LYS A 211 -23.59 13.96 -2.36
CA LYS A 211 -24.36 13.59 -3.54
C LYS A 211 -25.71 14.30 -3.50
N ASP A 212 -26.07 15.01 -4.55
CA ASP A 212 -27.31 15.80 -4.63
C ASP A 212 -27.50 16.73 -3.41
N GLY A 213 -26.41 17.38 -2.98
CA GLY A 213 -26.36 18.28 -1.83
C GLY A 213 -26.45 17.61 -0.44
N LYS A 214 -26.53 16.29 -0.37
CA LYS A 214 -26.60 15.52 0.90
C LYS A 214 -25.27 14.86 1.22
N GLU A 215 -24.93 14.81 2.51
CA GLU A 215 -23.77 14.06 2.98
C GLU A 215 -23.97 12.55 2.73
N LYS A 216 -22.91 11.90 2.33
CA LYS A 216 -22.88 10.48 2.03
C LYS A 216 -21.53 9.88 2.46
N THR A 217 -21.60 8.68 3.02
CA THR A 217 -20.41 7.86 3.31
C THR A 217 -20.62 6.47 2.75
N ILE A 218 -19.62 5.95 2.05
CA ILE A 218 -19.60 4.58 1.54
C ILE A 218 -18.23 3.95 1.81
N TYR A 219 -18.21 2.62 1.96
CA TYR A 219 -17.01 1.82 1.97
C TYR A 219 -16.98 0.92 0.74
N ILE A 220 -15.96 1.07 -0.11
CA ILE A 220 -15.70 0.19 -1.25
C ILE A 220 -14.45 -0.61 -0.92
N TYR A 221 -14.56 -1.94 -0.93
CA TYR A 221 -13.48 -2.83 -0.50
C TYR A 221 -13.46 -4.13 -1.30
N ASN A 222 -12.32 -4.80 -1.25
CA ASN A 222 -12.11 -6.15 -1.73
C ASN A 222 -11.81 -7.07 -0.54
N VAL A 223 -12.33 -8.28 -0.61
CA VAL A 223 -11.97 -9.37 0.32
C VAL A 223 -11.31 -10.48 -0.48
N CYS A 224 -10.15 -10.96 -0.01
CA CYS A 224 -9.45 -12.09 -0.60
C CYS A 224 -9.10 -13.11 0.49
N ASP A 225 -9.53 -14.36 0.28
CA ASP A 225 -9.23 -15.47 1.18
C ASP A 225 -7.87 -16.08 0.82
N HIS A 226 -6.96 -16.18 1.81
CA HIS A 226 -5.61 -16.70 1.60
C HIS A 226 -5.58 -18.16 1.13
N GLU A 227 -6.45 -19.01 1.71
CA GLU A 227 -6.47 -20.43 1.40
C GLU A 227 -7.06 -20.70 0.01
N GLU A 228 -8.13 -19.98 -0.35
CA GLU A 228 -8.74 -20.09 -1.70
C GLU A 228 -7.79 -19.55 -2.75
N CYS A 229 -7.17 -18.40 -2.50
CA CYS A 229 -6.16 -17.83 -3.38
C CYS A 229 -4.98 -18.78 -3.61
N TYR A 230 -4.47 -19.40 -2.53
CA TYR A 230 -3.38 -20.36 -2.65
C TYR A 230 -3.76 -21.60 -3.47
N LYS A 231 -4.98 -22.11 -3.32
CA LYS A 231 -5.49 -23.23 -4.13
C LYS A 231 -5.58 -22.88 -5.61
N GLU A 232 -5.97 -21.63 -5.93
CA GLU A 232 -6.16 -21.17 -7.30
C GLU A 232 -4.82 -20.91 -8.01
N VAL A 233 -3.92 -20.17 -7.39
CA VAL A 233 -2.71 -19.66 -8.07
C VAL A 233 -1.39 -20.01 -7.38
N GLY A 234 -1.40 -20.76 -6.28
CA GLY A 234 -0.18 -21.11 -5.54
C GLY A 234 0.50 -19.93 -4.84
N SER A 235 -0.24 -18.86 -4.57
CA SER A 235 0.25 -17.64 -3.94
C SER A 235 -0.68 -17.17 -2.83
N GLN A 236 -0.19 -16.37 -1.89
CA GLN A 236 -1.00 -15.79 -0.84
C GLN A 236 -1.81 -14.58 -1.35
N ALA A 237 -2.87 -14.21 -0.60
CA ALA A 237 -3.78 -13.14 -1.00
C ALA A 237 -3.08 -11.79 -1.24
N VAL A 238 -2.11 -11.39 -0.40
CA VAL A 238 -1.38 -10.10 -0.58
C VAL A 238 -0.64 -10.06 -1.92
N ALA A 239 0.05 -11.14 -2.30
CA ALA A 239 0.75 -11.20 -3.59
C ALA A 239 -0.23 -11.26 -4.77
N TYR A 240 -1.36 -11.99 -4.62
CA TYR A 240 -2.39 -12.11 -5.64
C TYR A 240 -3.08 -10.76 -5.90
N THR A 241 -3.58 -10.12 -4.86
CA THR A 241 -4.30 -8.83 -4.98
C THR A 241 -3.42 -7.71 -5.52
N THR A 242 -2.10 -7.78 -5.33
CA THR A 242 -1.13 -6.85 -5.93
C THR A 242 -0.78 -7.23 -7.37
N GLY A 243 -0.59 -8.51 -7.65
CA GLY A 243 -0.14 -8.98 -8.97
C GLY A 243 -1.21 -8.91 -10.05
N VAL A 244 -2.48 -9.17 -9.70
CA VAL A 244 -3.59 -9.15 -10.67
C VAL A 244 -3.81 -7.74 -11.26
N PRO A 245 -3.91 -6.66 -10.47
CA PRO A 245 -4.03 -5.31 -11.03
C PRO A 245 -2.82 -4.89 -11.87
N ALA A 246 -1.61 -5.27 -11.46
CA ALA A 246 -0.40 -5.01 -12.25
C ALA A 246 -0.47 -5.70 -13.63
N MET A 247 -0.92 -6.95 -13.66
CA MET A 247 -1.14 -7.69 -14.92
C MET A 247 -2.23 -7.04 -15.76
N ILE A 248 -3.35 -6.62 -15.15
CA ILE A 248 -4.44 -5.92 -15.87
C ILE A 248 -3.94 -4.61 -16.47
N GLY A 249 -3.18 -3.80 -15.72
CA GLY A 249 -2.55 -2.59 -16.22
C GLY A 249 -1.66 -2.84 -17.43
N ALA A 250 -0.80 -3.87 -17.36
CA ALA A 250 0.04 -4.30 -18.48
C ALA A 250 -0.80 -4.72 -19.70
N MET A 251 -1.88 -5.50 -19.49
CA MET A 251 -2.79 -5.89 -20.58
C MET A 251 -3.48 -4.68 -21.22
N MET A 252 -3.93 -3.72 -20.44
CA MET A 252 -4.57 -2.50 -20.95
C MET A 252 -3.62 -1.69 -21.84
N LEU A 253 -2.34 -1.60 -21.46
CA LEU A 253 -1.30 -0.98 -22.30
C LEU A 253 -1.05 -1.78 -23.58
N MET A 254 -0.90 -3.11 -23.49
CA MET A 254 -0.65 -3.98 -24.64
C MET A 254 -1.81 -4.00 -25.65
N THR A 255 -3.04 -3.98 -25.17
CA THR A 255 -4.26 -3.98 -26.01
C THR A 255 -4.68 -2.58 -26.46
N LYS A 256 -3.94 -1.55 -26.04
CA LYS A 256 -4.29 -0.16 -26.27
C LYS A 256 -5.68 0.25 -25.74
N THR A 257 -6.17 -0.47 -24.74
CA THR A 257 -7.36 -0.03 -24.00
C THR A 257 -7.05 1.23 -23.20
N TRP A 258 -5.82 1.34 -22.71
CA TRP A 258 -5.21 2.57 -22.25
C TRP A 258 -4.28 3.09 -23.34
N ASP A 259 -4.74 4.06 -24.13
CA ASP A 259 -4.03 4.61 -25.29
C ASP A 259 -3.77 6.12 -25.07
N LYS A 260 -2.83 6.43 -24.18
CA LYS A 260 -2.46 7.78 -23.81
C LYS A 260 -0.98 7.87 -23.50
N ASP A 261 -0.22 8.57 -24.36
CA ASP A 261 1.22 8.74 -24.15
C ASP A 261 1.52 9.61 -22.94
N GLY A 262 2.54 9.24 -22.18
CA GLY A 262 2.97 9.99 -21.00
C GLY A 262 3.12 9.14 -19.75
N VAL A 263 3.07 9.77 -18.58
CA VAL A 263 3.17 9.13 -17.26
C VAL A 263 1.90 9.41 -16.47
N TYR A 264 1.20 8.37 -16.05
CA TYR A 264 -0.11 8.45 -15.40
C TYR A 264 -0.16 7.59 -14.14
N ASN A 265 -0.89 8.06 -13.15
CA ASN A 265 -1.39 7.21 -12.07
C ASN A 265 -2.66 6.51 -12.53
N ILE A 266 -3.13 5.55 -11.73
CA ILE A 266 -4.22 4.66 -12.16
C ILE A 266 -5.62 5.26 -11.97
N GLU A 267 -5.80 6.28 -11.11
CA GLU A 267 -7.03 7.04 -10.89
C GLU A 267 -7.38 8.03 -12.00
#